data_e86654c989d6e4820feaea6f767fa197
#
_entry.id   e86654c989d6e4820feaea6f767fa197
#
_cell.length_a   1.000
_cell.length_b   1.000
_cell.length_c   1.000
_cell.angle_alpha   90.00
_cell.angle_beta   90.00
_cell.angle_gamma   90.00
#
_symmetry.space_group_name_H-M   'P 1'
#
loop_
_entity.id
_entity.type
_entity.pdbx_description
1 polymer ?
#
loop_
_entity_poly.entity_id
_entity_poly.type
_entity_poly.pdbx_seq_one_letter_code
_entity_poly.pdbx_strand_id
1 'polypeptide(L)'
;MANTFVFSSESVGEGHPDKVADLISDSILDACLAYDKTSRVACETFVKSNVVVIGGEITIPKLQDKKTGKTKPIDEAFNVEKVIRDAIRHIGYTNDDDVFHADTVFINNYLTAQSADIAQGVDAKKADGKKTAEQGAGDQGLMFGFAADETEELMPAPVIFAHRLGRELTKIRKSGKVKWLRPDAKSQVSVRYVDGVATEIVNVVISTQHTADVAHKTIESFLIKNVIKKVLPAKLLTKNTEFLINPTGKFVIGGPQGDSGLTGRKIIVDSYGGWGRHGGGAFSGKDPSKVDRSAAYMG
;
A
#
# COMPACT_ATOMS: atom_id res chain seq x y z
N MET A 1 40.37 -2.71 5.54
CA MET A 1 39.33 -2.39 6.54
C MET A 1 38.04 -2.97 6.06
N ALA A 2 37.24 -3.59 6.94
CA ALA A 2 35.92 -4.10 6.58
C ALA A 2 35.01 -2.94 6.15
N ASN A 3 34.24 -3.11 5.09
CA ASN A 3 33.24 -2.12 4.67
C ASN A 3 32.03 -2.23 5.59
N THR A 4 31.84 -1.24 6.46
CA THR A 4 30.75 -1.25 7.46
C THR A 4 29.84 -0.05 7.23
N PHE A 5 28.51 -0.33 7.13
CA PHE A 5 27.48 0.71 7.02
C PHE A 5 26.19 0.27 7.70
N VAL A 6 25.29 1.21 7.95
CA VAL A 6 23.92 0.95 8.43
C VAL A 6 22.95 1.35 7.35
N PHE A 7 21.98 0.48 7.08
CA PHE A 7 20.89 0.75 6.15
C PHE A 7 19.54 0.61 6.84
N SER A 8 18.63 1.53 6.56
CA SER A 8 17.30 1.58 7.18
C SER A 8 16.21 1.52 6.12
N SER A 9 15.19 0.70 6.37
CA SER A 9 13.98 0.69 5.57
C SER A 9 12.76 0.80 6.47
N GLU A 10 11.72 1.43 5.93
CA GLU A 10 10.44 1.58 6.62
C GLU A 10 9.35 0.70 6.00
N SER A 11 8.29 0.51 6.75
CA SER A 11 7.00 0.02 6.29
C SER A 11 5.88 0.74 7.02
N VAL A 12 4.69 0.68 6.45
CA VAL A 12 3.49 1.28 7.06
C VAL A 12 2.36 0.26 7.14
N GLY A 13 1.51 0.40 8.15
CA GLY A 13 0.34 -0.45 8.35
C GLY A 13 -0.77 -0.15 7.33
N GLU A 14 -1.74 -1.05 7.24
CA GLU A 14 -2.89 -0.90 6.34
C GLU A 14 -3.75 0.34 6.64
N GLY A 15 -3.72 0.86 7.87
CA GLY A 15 -4.42 2.07 8.28
C GLY A 15 -3.65 3.37 8.07
N HIS A 16 -2.42 3.31 7.57
CA HIS A 16 -1.71 4.52 7.17
C HIS A 16 -2.46 5.23 6.04
N PRO A 17 -2.61 6.58 6.06
CA PRO A 17 -3.44 7.30 5.08
C PRO A 17 -3.14 6.96 3.62
N ASP A 18 -1.86 6.89 3.23
CA ASP A 18 -1.49 6.54 1.86
C ASP A 18 -1.87 5.09 1.52
N LYS A 19 -1.74 4.13 2.46
CA LYS A 19 -2.15 2.74 2.22
C LYS A 19 -3.66 2.54 2.25
N VAL A 20 -4.39 3.37 2.98
CA VAL A 20 -5.86 3.46 2.88
C VAL A 20 -6.24 3.87 1.46
N ALA A 21 -5.59 4.90 0.91
CA ALA A 21 -5.82 5.35 -0.47
C ALA A 21 -5.48 4.26 -1.50
N ASP A 22 -4.35 3.58 -1.33
CA ASP A 22 -3.93 2.45 -2.16
C ASP A 22 -4.97 1.33 -2.15
N LEU A 23 -5.44 0.91 -0.97
CA LEU A 23 -6.42 -0.17 -0.85
C LEU A 23 -7.77 0.20 -1.47
N ILE A 24 -8.22 1.44 -1.32
CA ILE A 24 -9.46 1.91 -1.96
C ILE A 24 -9.32 1.84 -3.48
N SER A 25 -8.21 2.36 -4.03
CA SER A 25 -7.94 2.33 -5.48
C SER A 25 -7.87 0.91 -6.03
N ASP A 26 -7.18 0.00 -5.33
CA ASP A 26 -7.10 -1.41 -5.71
C ASP A 26 -8.45 -2.13 -5.55
N SER A 27 -9.28 -1.78 -4.57
CA SER A 27 -10.63 -2.35 -4.41
C SER A 27 -11.55 -1.97 -5.58
N ILE A 28 -11.45 -0.75 -6.09
CA ILE A 28 -12.17 -0.32 -7.31
C ILE A 28 -11.65 -1.07 -8.54
N LEU A 29 -10.33 -1.20 -8.69
CA LEU A 29 -9.72 -2.00 -9.74
C LEU A 29 -10.22 -3.45 -9.72
N ASP A 30 -10.19 -4.09 -8.56
CA ASP A 30 -10.62 -5.48 -8.38
C ASP A 30 -12.10 -5.65 -8.74
N ALA A 31 -12.96 -4.72 -8.34
CA ALA A 31 -14.38 -4.74 -8.70
C ALA A 31 -14.58 -4.61 -10.22
N CYS A 32 -13.83 -3.74 -10.89
CA CYS A 32 -13.85 -3.63 -12.35
C CYS A 32 -13.44 -4.93 -13.04
N LEU A 33 -12.32 -5.51 -12.62
CA LEU A 33 -11.77 -6.74 -13.21
C LEU A 33 -12.64 -7.98 -12.91
N ALA A 34 -13.29 -8.03 -11.75
CA ALA A 34 -14.25 -9.08 -11.42
C ALA A 34 -15.49 -9.03 -12.34
N TYR A 35 -15.96 -7.83 -12.69
CA TYR A 35 -17.06 -7.65 -13.61
C TYR A 35 -16.66 -7.90 -15.08
N ASP A 36 -15.53 -7.34 -15.49
CA ASP A 36 -14.96 -7.52 -16.83
C ASP A 36 -13.44 -7.51 -16.81
N LYS A 37 -12.82 -8.68 -17.06
CA LYS A 37 -11.35 -8.86 -17.06
C LYS A 37 -10.61 -7.99 -18.08
N THR A 38 -11.31 -7.41 -19.05
CA THR A 38 -10.73 -6.53 -20.07
C THR A 38 -10.87 -5.05 -19.73
N SER A 39 -11.32 -4.74 -18.52
CA SER A 39 -11.42 -3.36 -18.01
C SER A 39 -10.08 -2.64 -18.07
N ARG A 40 -10.13 -1.34 -18.42
CA ARG A 40 -9.02 -0.41 -18.33
C ARG A 40 -9.26 0.51 -17.14
N VAL A 41 -8.34 0.52 -16.20
CA VAL A 41 -8.54 1.20 -14.92
C VAL A 41 -7.29 1.99 -14.56
N ALA A 42 -7.50 3.26 -14.26
CA ALA A 42 -6.55 4.13 -13.58
C ALA A 42 -7.35 4.89 -12.53
N CYS A 43 -7.34 4.39 -11.29
CA CYS A 43 -8.09 4.95 -10.17
C CYS A 43 -7.14 5.49 -9.13
N GLU A 44 -7.28 6.76 -8.79
CA GLU A 44 -6.52 7.43 -7.75
C GLU A 44 -7.47 7.88 -6.63
N THR A 45 -6.97 7.83 -5.40
CA THR A 45 -7.72 8.15 -4.20
C THR A 45 -6.96 9.17 -3.36
N PHE A 46 -7.67 10.19 -2.89
CA PHE A 46 -7.24 11.08 -1.82
C PHE A 46 -8.12 10.86 -0.59
N VAL A 47 -7.49 10.80 0.59
CA VAL A 47 -8.20 10.70 1.88
C VAL A 47 -7.71 11.76 2.84
N LYS A 48 -8.64 12.42 3.55
CA LYS A 48 -8.34 13.36 4.65
C LYS A 48 -9.55 13.54 5.54
N SER A 49 -9.31 13.57 6.86
CA SER A 49 -10.37 13.71 7.87
C SER A 49 -11.48 12.69 7.67
N ASN A 50 -12.68 13.09 7.29
CA ASN A 50 -13.82 12.22 6.98
C ASN A 50 -14.18 12.23 5.48
N VAL A 51 -13.23 12.55 4.60
CA VAL A 51 -13.44 12.68 3.16
C VAL A 51 -12.62 11.64 2.39
N VAL A 52 -13.26 11.02 1.41
CA VAL A 52 -12.65 10.23 0.36
C VAL A 52 -12.97 10.89 -0.97
N VAL A 53 -11.96 11.16 -1.77
CA VAL A 53 -12.10 11.61 -3.15
C VAL A 53 -11.48 10.55 -4.05
N ILE A 54 -12.24 10.02 -4.98
CA ILE A 54 -11.74 9.13 -6.03
C ILE A 54 -11.84 9.83 -7.38
N GLY A 55 -10.82 9.65 -8.20
CA GLY A 55 -10.77 10.20 -9.56
C GLY A 55 -9.96 9.31 -10.49
N GLY A 56 -10.01 9.63 -11.76
CA GLY A 56 -9.28 8.91 -12.79
C GLY A 56 -10.17 8.37 -13.90
N GLU A 57 -9.64 7.48 -14.71
CA GLU A 57 -10.29 7.01 -15.91
C GLU A 57 -10.54 5.50 -15.85
N ILE A 58 -11.80 5.11 -16.10
CA ILE A 58 -12.22 3.71 -16.13
C ILE A 58 -13.01 3.44 -17.40
N THR A 59 -12.61 2.39 -18.13
CA THR A 59 -13.38 1.85 -19.23
C THR A 59 -13.67 0.38 -18.96
N ILE A 60 -14.96 0.05 -18.88
CA ILE A 60 -15.45 -1.32 -18.74
C ILE A 60 -16.16 -1.68 -20.05
N PRO A 61 -15.56 -2.51 -20.94
CA PRO A 61 -16.12 -2.81 -22.26
C PRO A 61 -17.55 -3.36 -22.24
N LYS A 62 -17.91 -4.14 -21.21
CA LYS A 62 -19.28 -4.66 -21.05
C LYS A 62 -20.33 -3.57 -20.79
N LEU A 63 -19.93 -2.39 -20.32
CA LEU A 63 -20.82 -1.25 -20.14
C LEU A 63 -20.98 -0.39 -21.39
N GLN A 64 -20.19 -0.64 -22.45
CA GLN A 64 -20.28 0.09 -23.70
C GLN A 64 -21.39 -0.50 -24.59
N ASP A 65 -22.32 0.35 -24.98
CA ASP A 65 -23.30 0.01 -26.02
C ASP A 65 -22.62 0.00 -27.39
N LYS A 66 -22.50 -1.20 -27.96
CA LYS A 66 -21.83 -1.41 -29.27
C LYS A 66 -22.50 -0.71 -30.43
N LYS A 67 -23.81 -0.35 -30.33
CA LYS A 67 -24.56 0.30 -31.41
C LYS A 67 -24.47 1.81 -31.33
N THR A 68 -24.51 2.37 -30.13
CA THR A 68 -24.54 3.82 -29.91
C THR A 68 -23.19 4.40 -29.49
N GLY A 69 -22.24 3.57 -29.11
CA GLY A 69 -20.96 3.97 -28.51
C GLY A 69 -21.07 4.60 -27.11
N LYS A 70 -22.28 4.68 -26.54
CA LYS A 70 -22.50 5.26 -25.22
C LYS A 70 -22.03 4.29 -24.14
N THR A 71 -21.34 4.82 -23.13
CA THR A 71 -20.95 4.08 -21.92
C THR A 71 -22.02 4.28 -20.84
N LYS A 72 -22.48 3.18 -20.26
CA LYS A 72 -23.37 3.18 -19.11
C LYS A 72 -22.60 3.55 -17.83
N PRO A 73 -23.28 4.11 -16.82
CA PRO A 73 -22.67 4.41 -15.52
C PRO A 73 -22.00 3.18 -14.89
N ILE A 74 -20.89 3.40 -14.19
CA ILE A 74 -20.16 2.32 -13.50
C ILE A 74 -21.03 1.62 -12.43
N ASP A 75 -21.99 2.32 -11.86
CA ASP A 75 -22.92 1.78 -10.86
C ASP A 75 -23.85 0.69 -11.41
N GLU A 76 -23.94 0.53 -12.77
CA GLU A 76 -24.58 -0.65 -13.36
C GLU A 76 -23.73 -1.93 -13.26
N ALA A 77 -22.42 -1.80 -13.04
CA ALA A 77 -21.54 -2.94 -12.81
C ALA A 77 -21.47 -3.32 -11.32
N PHE A 78 -21.26 -2.35 -10.46
CA PHE A 78 -21.17 -2.51 -9.01
C PHE A 78 -21.37 -1.18 -8.30
N ASN A 79 -21.75 -1.23 -7.01
CA ASN A 79 -21.91 -0.02 -6.20
C ASN A 79 -20.53 0.46 -5.71
N VAL A 80 -20.05 1.57 -6.28
CA VAL A 80 -18.75 2.17 -6.00
C VAL A 80 -18.63 2.58 -4.52
N GLU A 81 -19.67 3.21 -3.97
CA GLU A 81 -19.68 3.63 -2.56
C GLU A 81 -19.54 2.45 -1.61
N LYS A 82 -20.26 1.35 -1.90
CA LYS A 82 -20.15 0.12 -1.10
C LYS A 82 -18.74 -0.45 -1.12
N VAL A 83 -18.08 -0.49 -2.26
CA VAL A 83 -16.69 -0.98 -2.39
C VAL A 83 -15.75 -0.16 -1.52
N ILE A 84 -15.85 1.17 -1.55
CA ILE A 84 -15.03 2.07 -0.74
C ILE A 84 -15.28 1.83 0.75
N ARG A 85 -16.54 1.81 1.18
CA ARG A 85 -16.89 1.59 2.59
C ARG A 85 -16.44 0.23 3.09
N ASP A 86 -16.55 -0.80 2.28
CA ASP A 86 -16.08 -2.15 2.62
C ASP A 86 -14.55 -2.20 2.76
N ALA A 87 -13.79 -1.50 1.92
CA ALA A 87 -12.34 -1.36 2.05
C ALA A 87 -11.94 -0.68 3.37
N ILE A 88 -12.60 0.43 3.71
CA ILE A 88 -12.37 1.16 4.97
C ILE A 88 -12.72 0.29 6.18
N ARG A 89 -13.83 -0.45 6.11
CA ARG A 89 -14.27 -1.39 7.16
C ARG A 89 -13.28 -2.54 7.31
N HIS A 90 -12.76 -3.07 6.20
CA HIS A 90 -11.73 -4.12 6.22
C HIS A 90 -10.46 -3.68 6.94
N ILE A 91 -10.03 -2.43 6.75
CA ILE A 91 -8.91 -1.83 7.49
C ILE A 91 -9.22 -1.77 8.98
N GLY A 92 -10.44 -1.43 9.37
CA GLY A 92 -10.89 -1.37 10.76
C GLY A 92 -11.14 0.05 11.29
N TYR A 93 -11.40 1.01 10.43
CA TYR A 93 -11.94 2.32 10.82
C TYR A 93 -13.44 2.21 11.02
N THR A 94 -13.82 1.66 12.17
CA THR A 94 -15.21 1.30 12.53
C THR A 94 -15.54 1.60 14.00
N ASN A 95 -14.70 2.35 14.70
CA ASN A 95 -14.94 2.68 16.09
C ASN A 95 -15.72 4.00 16.17
N ASP A 96 -16.61 4.13 17.16
CA ASP A 96 -17.49 5.29 17.34
C ASP A 96 -16.73 6.63 17.46
N ASP A 97 -15.47 6.60 17.88
CA ASP A 97 -14.59 7.76 18.01
C ASP A 97 -13.73 8.04 16.76
N ASP A 98 -13.80 7.20 15.72
CA ASP A 98 -13.09 7.42 14.46
C ASP A 98 -13.75 8.57 13.66
N VAL A 99 -13.03 9.65 13.39
CA VAL A 99 -13.48 10.70 12.46
C VAL A 99 -13.53 10.18 11.02
N PHE A 100 -12.52 9.40 10.62
CA PHE A 100 -12.53 8.65 9.37
C PHE A 100 -13.18 7.29 9.64
N HIS A 101 -14.48 7.18 9.35
CA HIS A 101 -15.28 5.99 9.69
C HIS A 101 -15.98 5.41 8.45
N ALA A 102 -15.98 4.10 8.30
CA ALA A 102 -16.51 3.41 7.12
C ALA A 102 -17.95 3.83 6.73
N ASP A 103 -18.80 4.07 7.72
CA ASP A 103 -20.22 4.36 7.48
C ASP A 103 -20.53 5.86 7.31
N THR A 104 -19.61 6.74 7.74
CA THR A 104 -19.87 8.19 7.81
C THR A 104 -18.97 9.05 6.94
N VAL A 105 -17.92 8.50 6.30
CA VAL A 105 -17.07 9.27 5.37
C VAL A 105 -17.89 9.84 4.20
N PHE A 106 -17.59 11.07 3.82
CA PHE A 106 -18.09 11.68 2.60
C PHE A 106 -17.27 11.21 1.40
N ILE A 107 -17.95 10.70 0.39
CA ILE A 107 -17.33 10.15 -0.83
C ILE A 107 -17.64 11.06 -2.00
N ASN A 108 -16.59 11.59 -2.63
CA ASN A 108 -16.68 12.36 -3.86
C ASN A 108 -16.10 11.53 -5.00
N ASN A 109 -16.93 11.26 -6.01
CA ASN A 109 -16.57 10.41 -7.14
C ASN A 109 -16.39 11.26 -8.42
N TYR A 110 -15.16 11.31 -8.92
CA TYR A 110 -14.75 11.97 -10.15
C TYR A 110 -14.17 10.97 -11.18
N LEU A 111 -14.60 9.71 -11.11
CA LEU A 111 -14.24 8.71 -12.10
C LEU A 111 -14.94 9.03 -13.42
N THR A 112 -14.18 9.04 -14.51
CA THR A 112 -14.67 9.30 -15.86
C THR A 112 -14.34 8.16 -16.80
N ALA A 113 -14.95 8.12 -17.99
CA ALA A 113 -14.54 7.20 -19.05
C ALA A 113 -13.17 7.62 -19.59
N GLN A 114 -12.32 6.64 -19.95
CA GLN A 114 -11.02 6.91 -20.55
C GLN A 114 -11.19 7.70 -21.87
N SER A 115 -10.34 8.70 -22.09
CA SER A 115 -10.28 9.46 -23.33
C SER A 115 -9.99 8.55 -24.53
N ALA A 116 -10.68 8.80 -25.63
CA ALA A 116 -10.45 8.09 -26.89
C ALA A 116 -9.01 8.27 -27.42
N ASP A 117 -8.38 9.39 -27.12
CA ASP A 117 -7.01 9.69 -27.55
C ASP A 117 -5.99 8.81 -26.81
N ILE A 118 -6.19 8.58 -25.51
CA ILE A 118 -5.33 7.68 -24.70
C ILE A 118 -5.55 6.23 -25.14
N ALA A 119 -6.79 5.82 -25.41
CA ALA A 119 -7.12 4.47 -25.86
C ALA A 119 -6.38 4.08 -27.14
N GLN A 120 -6.14 5.01 -28.06
CA GLN A 120 -5.41 4.76 -29.32
C GLN A 120 -3.97 4.27 -29.09
N GLY A 121 -3.31 4.69 -28.02
CA GLY A 121 -1.94 4.31 -27.69
C GLY A 121 -1.81 2.95 -26.97
N VAL A 122 -2.89 2.49 -26.33
CA VAL A 122 -2.90 1.28 -25.47
C VAL A 122 -3.52 0.09 -26.18
N ASP A 123 -4.54 0.31 -27.00
CA ASP A 123 -5.28 -0.79 -27.63
C ASP A 123 -4.42 -1.52 -28.65
N ALA A 124 -4.47 -2.86 -28.57
CA ALA A 124 -3.73 -3.73 -29.45
C ALA A 124 -4.15 -3.52 -30.91
N LYS A 125 -3.21 -3.05 -31.75
CA LYS A 125 -3.42 -2.85 -33.19
C LYS A 125 -2.70 -3.94 -33.94
N LYS A 126 -3.36 -4.46 -35.00
CA LYS A 126 -2.69 -5.31 -36.00
C LYS A 126 -1.79 -4.40 -36.83
N ALA A 127 -0.47 -4.62 -36.75
CA ALA A 127 0.42 -4.05 -37.75
C ALA A 127 0.24 -4.80 -39.08
N ASP A 128 0.39 -4.07 -40.19
CA ASP A 128 0.29 -4.68 -41.54
C ASP A 128 1.21 -5.90 -41.67
N GLY A 129 0.64 -7.04 -42.05
CA GLY A 129 1.36 -8.31 -42.22
C GLY A 129 1.52 -9.16 -40.97
N LYS A 130 1.10 -8.72 -39.76
CA LYS A 130 1.15 -9.55 -38.52
C LYS A 130 -0.15 -10.29 -38.26
N LYS A 131 -0.05 -11.56 -37.86
CA LYS A 131 -1.21 -12.41 -37.52
C LYS A 131 -1.84 -12.04 -36.16
N THR A 132 -1.09 -11.45 -35.25
CA THR A 132 -1.51 -11.08 -33.89
C THR A 132 -1.45 -9.57 -33.70
N ALA A 133 -2.42 -9.03 -32.97
CA ALA A 133 -2.40 -7.65 -32.52
C ALA A 133 -1.37 -7.52 -31.36
N GLU A 134 -0.54 -6.47 -31.40
CA GLU A 134 0.40 -6.15 -30.33
C GLU A 134 -0.17 -4.98 -29.51
N GLN A 135 -0.11 -5.11 -28.19
CA GLN A 135 -0.48 -4.06 -27.26
C GLN A 135 0.70 -3.10 -27.05
N GLY A 136 0.46 -1.80 -27.15
CA GLY A 136 1.45 -0.79 -26.82
C GLY A 136 1.65 -0.64 -25.31
N ALA A 137 2.79 -0.06 -24.91
CA ALA A 137 3.08 0.22 -23.51
C ALA A 137 2.17 1.29 -22.89
N GLY A 138 1.61 2.17 -23.72
CA GLY A 138 0.69 3.23 -23.30
C GLY A 138 1.38 4.46 -22.73
N ASP A 139 2.56 4.33 -22.13
CA ASP A 139 3.33 5.41 -21.55
C ASP A 139 4.84 5.04 -21.54
N GLN A 140 5.70 6.01 -21.26
CA GLN A 140 7.09 5.79 -20.89
C GLN A 140 7.17 5.22 -19.47
N GLY A 141 8.26 4.51 -19.16
CA GLY A 141 8.46 3.99 -17.81
C GLY A 141 9.90 3.56 -17.57
N LEU A 142 10.32 3.56 -16.32
CA LEU A 142 11.59 3.06 -15.85
C LEU A 142 11.36 2.14 -14.65
N MET A 143 11.73 0.87 -14.78
CA MET A 143 11.53 -0.16 -13.77
C MET A 143 12.86 -0.77 -13.37
N PHE A 144 12.92 -1.22 -12.12
CA PHE A 144 14.09 -1.87 -11.54
C PHE A 144 13.68 -3.18 -10.91
N GLY A 145 14.44 -4.24 -11.18
CA GLY A 145 14.43 -5.48 -10.44
C GLY A 145 15.63 -5.53 -9.49
N PHE A 146 15.42 -6.05 -8.28
CA PHE A 146 16.47 -6.24 -7.28
C PHE A 146 16.20 -7.48 -6.46
N ALA A 147 17.22 -8.30 -6.21
CA ALA A 147 17.14 -9.43 -5.30
C ALA A 147 18.41 -9.49 -4.43
N ALA A 148 18.25 -9.99 -3.20
CA ALA A 148 19.35 -10.20 -2.26
C ALA A 148 19.12 -11.52 -1.50
N ASP A 149 20.18 -12.29 -1.28
CA ASP A 149 20.15 -13.54 -0.51
C ASP A 149 20.26 -13.26 1.00
N GLU A 150 19.32 -12.45 1.50
CA GLU A 150 19.28 -12.04 2.92
C GLU A 150 18.08 -12.60 3.66
N THR A 151 16.99 -12.90 2.94
CA THR A 151 15.73 -13.41 3.47
C THR A 151 15.17 -14.49 2.56
N GLU A 152 14.24 -15.29 3.06
CA GLU A 152 13.56 -16.34 2.28
C GLU A 152 12.83 -15.77 1.05
N GLU A 153 12.41 -14.51 1.14
CA GLU A 153 11.74 -13.79 0.05
C GLU A 153 12.73 -13.27 -1.01
N LEU A 154 14.03 -13.50 -0.86
CA LEU A 154 15.11 -12.95 -1.68
C LEU A 154 15.10 -11.41 -1.74
N MET A 155 14.69 -10.79 -0.65
CA MET A 155 14.54 -9.36 -0.51
C MET A 155 15.48 -8.81 0.57
N PRO A 156 15.82 -7.50 0.51
CA PRO A 156 16.65 -6.85 1.52
C PRO A 156 16.06 -7.00 2.93
N ALA A 157 16.89 -7.37 3.89
CA ALA A 157 16.47 -7.65 5.25
C ALA A 157 15.75 -6.47 5.94
N PRO A 158 16.18 -5.20 5.84
CA PRO A 158 15.53 -4.10 6.54
C PRO A 158 14.06 -3.92 6.15
N VAL A 159 13.72 -3.96 4.85
CA VAL A 159 12.34 -3.78 4.38
C VAL A 159 11.46 -4.96 4.77
N ILE A 160 11.97 -6.19 4.65
CA ILE A 160 11.21 -7.40 5.05
C ILE A 160 10.97 -7.41 6.56
N PHE A 161 11.96 -7.03 7.36
CA PHE A 161 11.78 -6.94 8.81
C PHE A 161 10.74 -5.88 9.19
N ALA A 162 10.77 -4.71 8.52
CA ALA A 162 9.75 -3.68 8.73
C ALA A 162 8.35 -4.19 8.32
N HIS A 163 8.20 -4.90 7.19
CA HIS A 163 6.94 -5.52 6.77
C HIS A 163 6.44 -6.57 7.78
N ARG A 164 7.31 -7.44 8.28
CA ARG A 164 6.95 -8.46 9.27
C ARG A 164 6.41 -7.84 10.55
N LEU A 165 6.98 -6.72 11.02
CA LEU A 165 6.48 -5.96 12.17
C LEU A 165 5.06 -5.43 11.91
N GLY A 166 4.82 -4.79 10.76
CA GLY A 166 3.51 -4.27 10.38
C GLY A 166 2.45 -5.36 10.24
N ARG A 167 2.80 -6.51 9.62
CA ARG A 167 1.90 -7.67 9.50
C ARG A 167 1.50 -8.25 10.86
N GLU A 168 2.46 -8.38 11.79
CA GLU A 168 2.15 -8.90 13.13
C GLU A 168 1.28 -7.93 13.93
N LEU A 169 1.52 -6.61 13.82
CA LEU A 169 0.65 -5.58 14.41
C LEU A 169 -0.79 -5.70 13.89
N THR A 170 -0.96 -5.77 12.58
CA THR A 170 -2.27 -5.94 11.95
C THR A 170 -2.97 -7.22 12.42
N LYS A 171 -2.25 -8.34 12.45
CA LYS A 171 -2.75 -9.63 12.93
C LYS A 171 -3.25 -9.55 14.38
N ILE A 172 -2.45 -8.95 15.26
CA ILE A 172 -2.81 -8.78 16.68
C ILE A 172 -4.03 -7.88 16.80
N ARG A 173 -4.08 -6.73 16.11
CA ARG A 173 -5.20 -5.81 16.14
C ARG A 173 -6.51 -6.49 15.67
N LYS A 174 -6.48 -7.13 14.50
CA LYS A 174 -7.65 -7.83 13.93
C LYS A 174 -8.09 -9.04 14.75
N SER A 175 -7.23 -9.60 15.59
CA SER A 175 -7.65 -10.66 16.53
C SER A 175 -8.59 -10.16 17.62
N GLY A 176 -8.71 -8.84 17.84
CA GLY A 176 -9.53 -8.23 18.87
C GLY A 176 -9.05 -8.45 20.31
N LYS A 177 -7.91 -9.12 20.52
CA LYS A 177 -7.37 -9.40 21.86
C LYS A 177 -6.73 -8.17 22.50
N VAL A 178 -6.25 -7.22 21.71
CA VAL A 178 -5.60 -5.99 22.19
C VAL A 178 -6.47 -4.80 21.80
N LYS A 179 -7.34 -4.38 22.70
CA LYS A 179 -8.39 -3.39 22.44
C LYS A 179 -7.87 -1.97 22.17
N TRP A 180 -6.68 -1.64 22.67
CA TRP A 180 -6.10 -0.31 22.52
C TRP A 180 -5.39 -0.11 21.18
N LEU A 181 -5.10 -1.16 20.38
CA LEU A 181 -4.50 -1.01 19.06
C LEU A 181 -5.48 -0.45 18.04
N ARG A 182 -5.05 0.59 17.31
CA ARG A 182 -5.78 1.25 16.24
C ARG A 182 -5.11 0.99 14.87
N PRO A 183 -5.78 1.31 13.74
CA PRO A 183 -5.32 0.88 12.41
C PRO A 183 -4.01 1.49 11.93
N ASP A 184 -3.70 2.74 12.25
CA ASP A 184 -2.51 3.42 11.72
C ASP A 184 -1.24 2.97 12.45
N ALA A 185 -0.22 2.63 11.68
CA ALA A 185 1.08 2.25 12.21
C ALA A 185 2.19 2.47 11.19
N LYS A 186 3.40 2.70 11.71
CA LYS A 186 4.65 2.75 10.95
C LYS A 186 5.69 1.89 11.65
N SER A 187 6.58 1.28 10.88
CA SER A 187 7.73 0.54 11.39
C SER A 187 8.97 0.86 10.57
N GLN A 188 10.12 0.89 11.22
CA GLN A 188 11.42 1.04 10.56
C GLN A 188 12.42 0.11 11.24
N VAL A 189 13.29 -0.49 10.44
CA VAL A 189 14.38 -1.33 10.95
C VAL A 189 15.69 -0.87 10.33
N SER A 190 16.70 -0.62 11.17
CA SER A 190 18.05 -0.28 10.76
C SER A 190 18.97 -1.47 10.99
N VAL A 191 19.63 -1.93 9.94
CA VAL A 191 20.51 -3.10 9.94
C VAL A 191 21.94 -2.67 9.65
N ARG A 192 22.88 -3.16 10.45
CA ARG A 192 24.33 -3.03 10.22
C ARG A 192 24.79 -4.11 9.27
N TYR A 193 25.54 -3.68 8.28
CA TYR A 193 26.22 -4.55 7.32
C TYR A 193 27.72 -4.48 7.52
N VAL A 194 28.38 -5.64 7.43
CA VAL A 194 29.83 -5.77 7.40
C VAL A 194 30.19 -6.62 6.19
N ASP A 195 30.95 -6.06 5.28
CA ASP A 195 31.32 -6.70 4.01
C ASP A 195 30.11 -7.29 3.25
N GLY A 196 28.99 -6.54 3.24
CA GLY A 196 27.76 -6.93 2.55
C GLY A 196 26.86 -7.90 3.32
N VAL A 197 27.25 -8.35 4.52
CA VAL A 197 26.47 -9.28 5.33
C VAL A 197 25.73 -8.54 6.45
N ALA A 198 24.44 -8.81 6.63
CA ALA A 198 23.63 -8.29 7.73
C ALA A 198 24.09 -8.93 9.06
N THR A 199 24.61 -8.12 10.00
CA THR A 199 25.23 -8.61 11.24
C THR A 199 24.48 -8.23 12.51
N GLU A 200 23.75 -7.12 12.52
CA GLU A 200 23.07 -6.60 13.69
C GLU A 200 21.88 -5.72 13.31
N ILE A 201 20.79 -5.82 14.05
CA ILE A 201 19.73 -4.82 14.05
C ILE A 201 20.10 -3.72 15.04
N VAL A 202 20.42 -2.54 14.52
CA VAL A 202 20.87 -1.39 15.30
C VAL A 202 19.72 -0.77 16.06
N ASN A 203 18.60 -0.49 15.36
CA ASN A 203 17.38 0.00 15.98
C ASN A 203 16.12 -0.50 15.30
N VAL A 204 15.03 -0.47 16.05
CA VAL A 204 13.67 -0.76 15.59
C VAL A 204 12.77 0.39 16.06
N VAL A 205 12.15 1.08 15.13
CA VAL A 205 11.15 2.10 15.41
C VAL A 205 9.77 1.53 15.12
N ILE A 206 8.83 1.66 16.05
CA ILE A 206 7.40 1.39 15.83
C ILE A 206 6.62 2.59 16.33
N SER A 207 5.84 3.19 15.44
CA SER A 207 4.80 4.15 15.81
C SER A 207 3.46 3.51 15.51
N THR A 208 2.62 3.30 16.52
CA THR A 208 1.30 2.70 16.37
C THR A 208 0.23 3.55 17.02
N GLN A 209 -0.86 3.76 16.33
CA GLN A 209 -2.04 4.44 16.85
C GLN A 209 -2.68 3.58 17.96
N HIS A 210 -3.17 4.24 19.00
CA HIS A 210 -3.73 3.60 20.17
C HIS A 210 -4.85 4.42 20.82
N THR A 211 -5.65 3.79 21.68
CA THR A 211 -6.67 4.50 22.48
C THR A 211 -6.00 5.41 23.52
N ALA A 212 -6.73 6.45 23.95
CA ALA A 212 -6.16 7.47 24.85
C ALA A 212 -5.86 6.97 26.27
N ASP A 213 -6.50 5.88 26.67
CA ASP A 213 -6.50 5.32 28.04
C ASP A 213 -5.31 4.38 28.32
N VAL A 214 -4.54 3.96 27.31
CA VAL A 214 -3.41 3.05 27.50
C VAL A 214 -2.12 3.83 27.83
N ALA A 215 -1.39 3.36 28.86
CA ALA A 215 -0.10 3.94 29.21
C ALA A 215 1.01 3.58 28.22
N HIS A 216 1.87 4.54 27.88
CA HIS A 216 3.01 4.35 26.96
C HIS A 216 3.87 3.13 27.32
N LYS A 217 4.19 2.94 28.60
CA LYS A 217 4.98 1.81 29.08
C LYS A 217 4.32 0.45 28.80
N THR A 218 3.00 0.40 28.81
CA THR A 218 2.23 -0.81 28.46
C THR A 218 2.39 -1.11 26.97
N ILE A 219 2.27 -0.10 26.12
CA ILE A 219 2.48 -0.22 24.67
C ILE A 219 3.91 -0.72 24.39
N GLU A 220 4.90 -0.04 24.95
CA GLU A 220 6.32 -0.37 24.76
C GLU A 220 6.62 -1.82 25.16
N SER A 221 6.29 -2.21 26.39
CA SER A 221 6.54 -3.56 26.88
C SER A 221 5.84 -4.62 26.06
N PHE A 222 4.60 -4.36 25.64
CA PHE A 222 3.84 -5.27 24.81
C PHE A 222 4.46 -5.45 23.43
N LEU A 223 4.83 -4.35 22.75
CA LEU A 223 5.38 -4.41 21.39
C LEU A 223 6.75 -5.07 21.37
N ILE A 224 7.62 -4.77 22.33
CA ILE A 224 8.94 -5.42 22.41
C ILE A 224 8.77 -6.93 22.57
N LYS A 225 7.90 -7.37 23.49
CA LYS A 225 7.74 -8.80 23.81
C LYS A 225 6.96 -9.56 22.73
N ASN A 226 5.83 -9.02 22.28
CA ASN A 226 4.85 -9.76 21.50
C ASN A 226 4.93 -9.50 19.98
N VAL A 227 5.66 -8.46 19.56
CA VAL A 227 5.85 -8.12 18.15
C VAL A 227 7.33 -8.25 17.79
N ILE A 228 8.20 -7.39 18.32
CA ILE A 228 9.60 -7.31 17.88
C ILE A 228 10.33 -8.63 18.09
N LYS A 229 10.39 -9.11 19.33
CA LYS A 229 11.12 -10.35 19.68
C LYS A 229 10.49 -11.62 19.11
N LYS A 230 9.25 -11.54 18.62
CA LYS A 230 8.56 -12.67 17.99
C LYS A 230 8.90 -12.80 16.51
N VAL A 231 9.05 -11.69 15.81
CA VAL A 231 9.15 -11.70 14.33
C VAL A 231 10.54 -11.40 13.80
N LEU A 232 11.39 -10.72 14.58
CA LEU A 232 12.76 -10.43 14.16
C LEU A 232 13.73 -11.55 14.55
N PRO A 233 14.74 -11.84 13.70
CA PRO A 233 15.71 -12.88 13.97
C PRO A 233 16.48 -12.63 15.27
N ALA A 234 16.37 -13.52 16.24
CA ALA A 234 17.03 -13.37 17.54
C ALA A 234 18.55 -13.21 17.43
N LYS A 235 19.17 -13.82 16.41
CA LYS A 235 20.64 -13.73 16.16
C LYS A 235 21.10 -12.32 15.77
N LEU A 236 20.20 -11.47 15.26
CA LEU A 236 20.51 -10.09 14.88
C LEU A 236 20.12 -9.07 15.96
N LEU A 237 19.35 -9.48 16.97
CA LEU A 237 19.02 -8.65 18.14
C LEU A 237 20.11 -8.79 19.19
N THR A 238 20.77 -7.69 19.51
CA THR A 238 21.84 -7.65 20.51
C THR A 238 21.42 -6.85 21.75
N LYS A 239 22.26 -6.81 22.76
CA LYS A 239 22.04 -5.94 23.94
C LYS A 239 22.10 -4.44 23.60
N ASN A 240 22.67 -4.10 22.43
CA ASN A 240 22.82 -2.73 21.96
C ASN A 240 21.68 -2.33 20.99
N THR A 241 20.80 -3.28 20.62
CA THR A 241 19.63 -2.96 19.76
C THR A 241 18.70 -2.00 20.49
N GLU A 242 18.45 -0.84 19.91
CA GLU A 242 17.58 0.18 20.47
C GLU A 242 16.12 -0.01 19.99
N PHE A 243 15.18 0.08 20.93
CA PHE A 243 13.74 -0.01 20.61
C PHE A 243 13.09 1.36 20.85
N LEU A 244 12.61 1.98 19.78
CA LEU A 244 11.98 3.30 19.79
C LEU A 244 10.48 3.13 19.53
N ILE A 245 9.70 3.05 20.60
CA ILE A 245 8.25 2.82 20.53
C ILE A 245 7.51 4.13 20.77
N ASN A 246 6.71 4.57 19.81
CA ASN A 246 6.01 5.86 19.85
C ASN A 246 6.93 6.97 20.40
N PRO A 247 8.08 7.23 19.75
CA PRO A 247 9.13 8.11 20.34
C PRO A 247 8.66 9.55 20.54
N THR A 248 7.60 9.98 19.84
CA THR A 248 6.97 11.30 20.02
C THR A 248 5.93 11.32 21.16
N GLY A 249 5.71 10.21 21.85
CA GLY A 249 4.75 10.07 22.93
C GLY A 249 3.41 9.49 22.48
N LYS A 250 2.32 10.25 22.68
CA LYS A 250 0.96 9.79 22.33
C LYS A 250 0.71 9.78 20.82
N PHE A 251 0.10 8.68 20.34
CA PHE A 251 -0.36 8.55 18.96
C PHE A 251 -1.85 8.13 18.95
N VAL A 252 -2.72 9.01 19.42
CA VAL A 252 -4.17 8.79 19.48
C VAL A 252 -4.83 9.21 18.17
N ILE A 253 -4.49 10.40 17.68
CA ILE A 253 -4.98 10.91 16.39
C ILE A 253 -4.09 10.33 15.29
N GLY A 254 -4.65 9.46 14.47
CA GLY A 254 -3.96 8.80 13.37
C GLY A 254 -4.85 8.61 12.15
N GLY A 255 -4.33 7.88 11.16
CA GLY A 255 -5.02 7.66 9.91
C GLY A 255 -5.35 8.96 9.15
N PRO A 256 -6.36 8.96 8.28
CA PRO A 256 -6.76 10.15 7.52
C PRO A 256 -7.18 11.35 8.37
N GLN A 257 -7.55 11.13 9.63
CA GLN A 257 -7.79 12.23 10.57
C GLN A 257 -6.50 12.99 10.86
N GLY A 258 -5.40 12.29 11.11
CA GLY A 258 -4.10 12.89 11.44
C GLY A 258 -3.40 13.50 10.22
N ASP A 259 -3.33 12.77 9.12
CA ASP A 259 -2.61 13.16 7.92
C ASP A 259 -3.40 12.81 6.65
N SER A 260 -3.06 13.44 5.52
CA SER A 260 -3.66 13.13 4.23
C SER A 260 -2.99 11.90 3.59
N GLY A 261 -3.78 11.14 2.84
CA GLY A 261 -3.30 10.02 2.04
C GLY A 261 -3.60 10.18 0.57
N LEU A 262 -2.70 9.68 -0.26
CA LEU A 262 -2.83 9.62 -1.71
C LEU A 262 -2.34 8.27 -2.24
N THR A 263 -3.01 7.77 -3.26
CA THR A 263 -2.56 6.59 -4.01
C THR A 263 -1.16 6.78 -4.55
N GLY A 264 -0.30 5.76 -4.40
CA GLY A 264 1.04 5.74 -4.97
C GLY A 264 2.09 6.55 -4.22
N ARG A 265 1.85 6.94 -2.97
CA ARG A 265 2.86 7.65 -2.14
C ARG A 265 3.70 6.75 -1.25
N LYS A 266 3.55 5.42 -1.35
CA LYS A 266 4.36 4.44 -0.60
C LYS A 266 5.09 3.44 -1.50
N ILE A 267 5.44 3.87 -2.72
CA ILE A 267 6.05 3.02 -3.76
C ILE A 267 7.41 2.44 -3.36
N ILE A 268 8.17 3.11 -2.50
CA ILE A 268 9.44 2.59 -1.98
C ILE A 268 9.18 1.48 -0.96
N VAL A 269 8.17 1.63 -0.10
CA VAL A 269 7.69 0.58 0.81
C VAL A 269 7.17 -0.62 0.03
N ASP A 270 6.47 -0.38 -1.08
CA ASP A 270 5.86 -1.41 -1.93
C ASP A 270 6.87 -2.14 -2.83
N SER A 271 8.14 -1.73 -2.83
CA SER A 271 9.22 -2.32 -3.63
C SER A 271 10.39 -2.77 -2.75
N TYR A 272 11.57 -2.18 -2.89
CA TYR A 272 12.80 -2.68 -2.26
C TYR A 272 13.25 -1.88 -1.03
N GLY A 273 12.39 -1.01 -0.47
CA GLY A 273 12.69 -0.26 0.74
C GLY A 273 13.86 0.73 0.61
N GLY A 274 14.14 1.19 -0.61
CA GLY A 274 15.24 2.11 -0.92
C GLY A 274 16.58 1.42 -1.24
N TRP A 275 16.68 0.11 -1.09
CA TRP A 275 17.89 -0.64 -1.47
C TRP A 275 18.04 -0.71 -2.98
N GLY A 276 16.98 -1.06 -3.71
CA GLY A 276 16.89 -0.91 -5.16
C GLY A 276 16.35 0.47 -5.54
N ARG A 277 16.69 0.93 -6.74
CA ARG A 277 16.13 2.17 -7.31
C ARG A 277 14.66 1.99 -7.65
N HIS A 278 13.96 3.10 -7.90
CA HIS A 278 12.57 3.12 -8.31
C HIS A 278 12.34 4.12 -9.45
N GLY A 279 11.50 3.77 -10.42
CA GLY A 279 11.22 4.63 -11.57
C GLY A 279 10.18 5.73 -11.30
N GLY A 280 9.46 5.67 -10.17
CA GLY A 280 8.49 6.69 -9.74
C GLY A 280 7.03 6.35 -10.02
N GLY A 281 6.71 5.34 -10.84
CA GLY A 281 5.34 4.95 -11.17
C GLY A 281 4.61 4.31 -9.98
N ALA A 282 3.36 4.73 -9.75
CA ALA A 282 2.48 4.11 -8.77
C ALA A 282 1.89 2.80 -9.29
N PHE A 283 1.66 1.84 -8.39
CA PHE A 283 1.13 0.51 -8.71
C PHE A 283 -0.39 0.42 -8.52
N SER A 284 -0.88 0.87 -7.36
CA SER A 284 -2.28 0.72 -6.94
C SER A 284 -3.25 1.42 -7.88
N GLY A 285 -4.42 0.83 -8.08
CA GLY A 285 -5.48 1.37 -8.91
C GLY A 285 -5.29 1.23 -10.42
N LYS A 286 -4.21 0.59 -10.88
CA LYS A 286 -3.85 0.45 -12.30
C LYS A 286 -4.03 -0.99 -12.78
N ASP A 287 -4.75 -1.20 -13.90
CA ASP A 287 -4.87 -2.51 -14.54
C ASP A 287 -3.56 -2.96 -15.21
N PRO A 288 -3.41 -4.27 -15.56
CA PRO A 288 -2.17 -4.80 -16.11
C PRO A 288 -1.71 -4.20 -17.46
N SER A 289 -2.53 -3.41 -18.14
CA SER A 289 -2.09 -2.70 -19.35
C SER A 289 -1.21 -1.48 -19.03
N LYS A 290 -1.18 -1.03 -17.78
CA LYS A 290 -0.33 0.07 -17.33
C LYS A 290 1.05 -0.46 -16.99
N VAL A 291 2.06 0.03 -17.70
CA VAL A 291 3.45 -0.41 -17.61
C VAL A 291 4.05 -0.21 -16.21
N ASP A 292 3.66 0.84 -15.50
CA ASP A 292 4.11 1.11 -14.13
C ASP A 292 3.88 -0.09 -13.20
N ARG A 293 2.76 -0.78 -13.35
CA ARG A 293 2.42 -1.94 -12.53
C ARG A 293 2.97 -3.24 -13.12
N SER A 294 2.61 -3.56 -14.37
CA SER A 294 2.95 -4.85 -14.97
C SER A 294 4.44 -5.04 -15.16
N ALA A 295 5.17 -4.04 -15.61
CA ALA A 295 6.61 -4.15 -15.82
C ALA A 295 7.40 -4.18 -14.50
N ALA A 296 6.93 -3.51 -13.45
CA ALA A 296 7.54 -3.63 -12.13
C ALA A 296 7.40 -5.05 -11.54
N TYR A 297 6.30 -5.77 -11.86
CA TYR A 297 6.11 -7.17 -11.44
C TYR A 297 6.91 -8.17 -12.28
N MET A 298 7.36 -7.78 -13.46
CA MET A 298 8.20 -8.59 -14.34
C MET A 298 9.70 -8.39 -14.11
N GLY A 299 10.11 -7.31 -13.45
CA GLY A 299 11.49 -7.01 -13.05
C GLY A 299 11.89 -7.77 -11.80
#